data_108346305f653710f72111fbfc8ca6a8
#
_entry.id   108346305f653710f72111fbfc8ca6a8
#
_cell.length_a   1.000
_cell.length_b   1.000
_cell.length_c   1.000
_cell.angle_alpha   90.00
_cell.angle_beta   90.00
_cell.angle_gamma   90.00
#
_symmetry.space_group_name_H-M   'P 1'
#
loop_
_entity.id
_entity.type
_entity.pdbx_description
1 polymer ?
#
loop_
_entity_poly.entity_id
_entity_poly.type
_entity_poly.pdbx_seq_one_letter_code
_entity_poly.pdbx_strand_id
1 'polypeptide(L)'
;YLIPEDVFLLIASIATFATVWVWLMILLSQFAARRRMSPQQVAALKFPVPLWPAAPLAAIAFMLLVLGVLGYFPHTRAALVVGGLWIVLLGAAYLLWVRPAAARAQSEAMLPAAE
;
A
#
# COMPACT_ATOMS: atom_id res chain seq x y z
N TYR A 1 -32.74 -2.91 15.57
CA TYR A 1 -32.81 -3.97 14.53
C TYR A 1 -32.70 -3.39 13.11
N LEU A 2 -31.83 -2.37 12.90
CA LEU A 2 -31.75 -1.69 11.60
C LEU A 2 -30.57 -2.16 10.74
N ILE A 3 -29.64 -2.93 11.29
CA ILE A 3 -28.50 -3.47 10.54
C ILE A 3 -28.39 -4.97 10.85
N PRO A 4 -28.56 -5.87 9.86
CA PRO A 4 -28.28 -7.29 10.02
C PRO A 4 -26.84 -7.52 10.47
N GLU A 5 -26.59 -8.49 11.34
CA GLU A 5 -25.24 -8.82 11.85
C GLU A 5 -24.24 -9.06 10.70
N ASP A 6 -24.70 -9.69 9.62
CA ASP A 6 -23.89 -9.95 8.44
C ASP A 6 -23.37 -8.68 7.77
N VAL A 7 -24.18 -7.60 7.71
CA VAL A 7 -23.78 -6.32 7.14
C VAL A 7 -22.74 -5.63 8.01
N PHE A 8 -22.89 -5.69 9.32
CA PHE A 8 -21.90 -5.17 10.25
C PHE A 8 -20.56 -5.88 10.10
N LEU A 9 -20.56 -7.21 10.06
CA LEU A 9 -19.35 -8.01 9.85
C LEU A 9 -18.68 -7.72 8.50
N LEU A 10 -19.47 -7.51 7.46
CA LEU A 10 -18.95 -7.15 6.14
C LEU A 10 -18.24 -5.78 6.16
N ILE A 11 -18.88 -4.77 6.72
CA ILE A 11 -18.32 -3.41 6.83
C ILE A 11 -17.04 -3.43 7.69
N ALA A 12 -17.07 -4.10 8.83
CA ALA A 12 -15.92 -4.23 9.72
C ALA A 12 -14.76 -4.95 9.03
N SER A 13 -15.03 -5.99 8.24
CA SER A 13 -14.02 -6.72 7.48
C SER A 13 -13.37 -5.86 6.39
N ILE A 14 -14.16 -5.06 5.67
CA ILE A 14 -13.66 -4.13 4.65
C ILE A 14 -12.78 -3.06 5.30
N ALA A 15 -13.22 -2.49 6.42
CA ALA A 15 -12.43 -1.49 7.16
C ALA A 15 -11.11 -2.06 7.68
N THR A 16 -11.13 -3.29 8.19
CA THR A 16 -9.92 -4.00 8.63
C THR A 16 -8.98 -4.24 7.47
N PHE A 17 -9.47 -4.74 6.33
CA PHE A 17 -8.67 -4.93 5.13
C PHE A 17 -8.01 -3.61 4.68
N ALA A 18 -8.77 -2.53 4.59
CA ALA A 18 -8.25 -1.23 4.18
C ALA A 18 -7.14 -0.73 5.11
N THR A 19 -7.33 -0.88 6.43
CA THR A 19 -6.34 -0.50 7.44
C THR A 19 -5.05 -1.31 7.29
N VAL A 20 -5.15 -2.63 7.22
CA VAL A 20 -3.99 -3.53 7.05
C VAL A 20 -3.27 -3.22 5.74
N TRP A 21 -4.01 -2.95 4.66
CA TRP A 21 -3.44 -2.60 3.37
C TRP A 21 -2.62 -1.30 3.42
N VAL A 22 -3.16 -0.25 4.04
CA VAL A 22 -2.45 1.04 4.21
C VAL A 22 -1.16 0.84 4.99
N TRP A 23 -1.20 0.11 6.11
CA TRP A 23 -0.01 -0.18 6.90
C TRP A 23 1.03 -0.99 6.14
N LEU A 24 0.59 -1.98 5.36
CA LEU A 24 1.47 -2.77 4.50
C LEU A 24 2.16 -1.88 3.45
N MET A 25 1.43 -0.98 2.81
CA MET A 25 1.98 -0.04 1.82
C MET A 25 3.00 0.92 2.46
N ILE A 26 2.74 1.40 3.67
CA ILE A 26 3.69 2.24 4.42
C ILE A 26 4.98 1.46 4.70
N LEU A 27 4.88 0.23 5.20
CA LEU A 27 6.03 -0.63 5.50
C LEU A 27 6.85 -0.95 4.24
N LEU A 28 6.20 -1.30 3.14
CA LEU A 28 6.85 -1.56 1.86
C LEU A 28 7.55 -0.33 1.30
N SER A 29 6.92 0.83 1.39
CA SER A 29 7.50 2.10 0.94
C SER A 29 8.73 2.47 1.77
N GLN A 30 8.65 2.32 3.08
CA GLN A 30 9.77 2.55 4.00
C GLN A 30 10.93 1.58 3.72
N PHE A 31 10.62 0.31 3.51
CA PHE A 31 11.61 -0.70 3.20
C PHE A 31 12.31 -0.42 1.86
N ALA A 32 11.54 -0.09 0.83
CA ALA A 32 12.07 0.25 -0.49
C ALA A 32 12.91 1.53 -0.47
N ALA A 33 12.45 2.57 0.22
CA ALA A 33 13.18 3.83 0.37
C ALA A 33 14.53 3.58 1.07
N ARG A 34 14.53 2.83 2.17
CA ARG A 34 15.74 2.53 2.93
C ARG A 34 16.75 1.68 2.15
N ARG A 35 16.29 0.78 1.29
CA ARG A 35 17.18 -0.01 0.41
C ARG A 35 17.89 0.85 -0.65
N ARG A 36 17.32 1.99 -1.01
CA ARG A 36 17.88 2.92 -1.99
C ARG A 36 18.79 3.99 -1.39
N MET A 37 18.81 4.11 -0.05
CA MET A 37 19.67 5.08 0.64
C MET A 37 21.13 4.64 0.62
N SER A 38 22.03 5.60 0.43
CA SER A 38 23.47 5.38 0.60
C SER A 38 23.83 5.23 2.08
N PRO A 39 24.98 4.59 2.43
CA PRO A 39 25.43 4.45 3.80
C PRO A 39 25.53 5.78 4.56
N GLN A 40 25.91 6.85 3.87
CA GLN A 40 26.01 8.19 4.43
C GLN A 40 24.63 8.77 4.78
N GLN A 41 23.64 8.57 3.92
CA GLN A 41 22.26 8.99 4.18
C GLN A 41 21.64 8.20 5.34
N VAL A 42 21.95 6.91 5.45
CA VAL A 42 21.51 6.07 6.58
C VAL A 42 22.13 6.55 7.91
N ALA A 43 23.41 6.92 7.90
CA ALA A 43 24.10 7.44 9.10
C ALA A 43 23.56 8.82 9.54
N ALA A 44 23.04 9.61 8.59
CA ALA A 44 22.44 10.93 8.86
C ALA A 44 20.98 10.85 9.38
N LEU A 45 20.36 9.67 9.44
CA LEU A 45 19.01 9.50 9.95
C LEU A 45 18.94 9.81 11.45
N LYS A 46 18.08 10.75 11.80
CA LYS A 46 17.86 11.15 13.20
C LYS A 46 17.29 10.02 14.07
N PHE A 47 16.54 9.09 13.45
CA PHE A 47 15.92 7.92 14.10
C PHE A 47 16.14 6.67 13.23
N PRO A 48 17.29 5.98 13.38
CA PRO A 48 17.50 4.73 12.66
C PRO A 48 16.57 3.65 13.22
N VAL A 49 15.94 2.88 12.33
CA VAL A 49 15.13 1.73 12.74
C VAL A 49 16.07 0.67 13.31
N PRO A 50 15.87 0.27 14.59
CA PRO A 50 16.68 -0.79 15.17
C PRO A 50 16.43 -2.13 14.45
N LEU A 51 17.39 -3.04 14.53
CA LEU A 51 17.31 -4.38 13.95
C LEU A 51 17.01 -4.39 12.43
N TRP A 52 17.55 -3.43 11.68
CA TRP A 52 17.47 -3.47 10.23
C TRP A 52 18.26 -4.66 9.66
N PRO A 53 17.74 -5.44 8.68
CA PRO A 53 16.40 -5.36 8.03
C PRO A 53 15.35 -6.26 8.70
N ALA A 54 15.65 -6.90 9.82
CA ALA A 54 14.77 -7.92 10.41
C ALA A 54 13.44 -7.35 10.93
N ALA A 55 13.45 -6.19 11.59
CA ALA A 55 12.25 -5.60 12.15
C ALA A 55 11.18 -5.24 11.08
N PRO A 56 11.49 -4.52 9.99
CA PRO A 56 10.51 -4.26 8.94
C PRO A 56 10.07 -5.53 8.20
N LEU A 57 10.93 -6.53 8.03
CA LEU A 57 10.55 -7.81 7.44
C LEU A 57 9.57 -8.58 8.33
N ALA A 58 9.80 -8.62 9.64
CA ALA A 58 8.88 -9.24 10.59
C ALA A 58 7.52 -8.52 10.60
N ALA A 59 7.49 -7.20 10.53
CA ALA A 59 6.26 -6.43 10.46
C ALA A 59 5.49 -6.72 9.14
N ILE A 60 6.18 -6.78 8.00
CA ILE A 60 5.58 -7.14 6.72
C ILE A 60 5.02 -8.57 6.76
N ALA A 61 5.79 -9.53 7.29
CA ALA A 61 5.36 -10.92 7.43
C ALA A 61 4.11 -11.02 8.32
N PHE A 62 4.06 -10.26 9.41
CA PHE A 62 2.88 -10.20 10.29
C PHE A 62 1.66 -9.64 9.56
N MET A 63 1.81 -8.56 8.76
CA MET A 63 0.70 -8.02 7.96
C MET A 63 0.19 -9.01 6.92
N LEU A 64 1.10 -9.75 6.26
CA LEU A 64 0.72 -10.80 5.32
C LEU A 64 0.01 -11.96 6.02
N LEU A 65 0.43 -12.32 7.23
CA LEU A 65 -0.26 -13.32 8.04
C LEU A 65 -1.69 -12.87 8.37
N VAL A 66 -1.88 -11.62 8.78
CA VAL A 66 -3.22 -11.06 9.05
C VAL A 66 -4.10 -11.14 7.80
N LEU A 67 -3.57 -10.76 6.62
CA LEU A 67 -4.31 -10.90 5.36
C LEU A 67 -4.64 -12.36 5.03
N GLY A 68 -3.72 -13.29 5.31
CA GLY A 68 -3.95 -14.73 5.18
C GLY A 68 -5.08 -15.23 6.08
N VAL A 69 -5.10 -14.79 7.33
CA VAL A 69 -6.17 -15.11 8.29
C VAL A 69 -7.52 -14.55 7.81
N LEU A 70 -7.56 -13.31 7.32
CA LEU A 70 -8.76 -12.74 6.71
C LEU A 70 -9.28 -13.60 5.54
N GLY A 71 -8.38 -14.17 4.74
CA GLY A 71 -8.73 -15.04 3.61
C GLY A 71 -9.18 -16.45 4.03
N TYR A 72 -8.76 -16.90 5.20
CA TYR A 72 -9.12 -18.22 5.69
C TYR A 72 -10.59 -18.30 6.10
N PHE A 73 -11.12 -17.29 6.75
CA PHE A 73 -12.50 -17.27 7.22
C PHE A 73 -13.46 -16.85 6.10
N PRO A 74 -14.54 -17.64 5.83
CA PRO A 74 -15.48 -17.37 4.75
C PRO A 74 -16.16 -15.99 4.86
N HIS A 75 -16.49 -15.56 6.07
CA HIS A 75 -17.18 -14.28 6.33
C HIS A 75 -16.30 -13.05 6.01
N THR A 76 -14.97 -13.19 6.05
CA THR A 76 -14.04 -12.09 5.79
C THR A 76 -13.47 -12.11 4.37
N ARG A 77 -13.65 -13.21 3.63
CA ARG A 77 -13.20 -13.32 2.22
C ARG A 77 -13.79 -12.24 1.32
N ALA A 78 -15.03 -11.84 1.55
CA ALA A 78 -15.68 -10.78 0.79
C ALA A 78 -14.87 -9.47 0.85
N ALA A 79 -14.28 -9.14 2.00
CA ALA A 79 -13.43 -7.97 2.15
C ALA A 79 -12.16 -8.04 1.30
N LEU A 80 -11.53 -9.21 1.18
CA LEU A 80 -10.36 -9.41 0.31
C LEU A 80 -10.72 -9.29 -1.17
N VAL A 81 -11.86 -9.83 -1.58
CA VAL A 81 -12.32 -9.75 -2.97
C VAL A 81 -12.64 -8.30 -3.34
N VAL A 82 -13.43 -7.62 -2.52
CA VAL A 82 -13.79 -6.20 -2.73
C VAL A 82 -12.56 -5.32 -2.69
N GLY A 83 -11.69 -5.50 -1.70
CA GLY A 83 -10.46 -4.74 -1.56
C GLY A 83 -9.48 -4.99 -2.70
N GLY A 84 -9.28 -6.25 -3.10
CA GLY A 84 -8.45 -6.62 -4.24
C GLY A 84 -8.97 -6.03 -5.56
N LEU A 85 -10.29 -6.13 -5.80
CA LEU A 85 -10.91 -5.51 -6.97
C LEU A 85 -10.70 -3.99 -6.98
N TRP A 86 -10.85 -3.33 -5.83
CA TRP A 86 -10.62 -1.90 -5.68
C TRP A 86 -9.19 -1.50 -6.01
N ILE A 87 -8.21 -2.27 -5.54
CA ILE A 87 -6.79 -2.02 -5.83
C ILE A 87 -6.49 -2.18 -7.32
N VAL A 88 -7.03 -3.21 -7.96
CA VAL A 88 -6.89 -3.42 -9.40
C VAL A 88 -7.50 -2.25 -10.18
N LEU A 89 -8.67 -1.79 -9.77
CA LEU A 89 -9.37 -0.66 -10.41
C LEU A 89 -8.57 0.64 -10.25
N LEU A 90 -8.05 0.92 -9.06
CA LEU A 90 -7.17 2.07 -8.83
C LEU A 90 -5.87 1.98 -9.62
N GLY A 91 -5.26 0.80 -9.69
CA GLY A 91 -4.07 0.54 -10.50
C GLY A 91 -4.32 0.76 -11.99
N ALA A 92 -5.43 0.27 -12.50
CA ALA A 92 -5.84 0.49 -13.88
C ALA A 92 -6.09 1.98 -14.17
N ALA A 93 -6.82 2.67 -13.30
CA ALA A 93 -7.06 4.10 -13.41
C ALA A 93 -5.75 4.91 -13.41
N TYR A 94 -4.80 4.54 -12.54
CA TYR A 94 -3.48 5.15 -12.51
C TYR A 94 -2.72 4.95 -13.83
N LEU A 95 -2.69 3.72 -14.35
CA LEU A 95 -1.99 3.40 -15.60
C LEU A 95 -2.60 4.09 -16.81
N LEU A 96 -3.94 4.20 -16.84
CA LEU A 96 -4.67 4.75 -18.00
C LEU A 96 -4.69 6.29 -17.99
N TRP A 97 -4.78 6.91 -16.83
CA TRP A 97 -4.99 8.37 -16.73
C TRP A 97 -3.79 9.13 -16.20
N VAL A 98 -3.18 8.67 -15.12
CA VAL A 98 -2.11 9.43 -14.45
C VAL A 98 -0.78 9.28 -15.17
N ARG A 99 -0.41 8.07 -15.56
CA ARG A 99 0.86 7.80 -16.23
C ARG A 99 1.02 8.53 -17.56
N PRO A 100 0.05 8.54 -18.48
CA PRO A 100 0.17 9.28 -19.73
C PRO A 100 0.16 10.80 -19.52
N ALA A 101 -0.59 11.30 -18.53
CA ALA A 101 -0.59 12.73 -18.21
C ALA A 101 0.76 13.19 -17.66
N ALA A 102 1.36 12.42 -16.76
CA ALA A 102 2.70 12.71 -16.23
C ALA A 102 3.79 12.69 -17.33
N ALA A 103 3.71 11.73 -18.26
CA ALA A 103 4.66 11.65 -19.38
C ALA A 103 4.55 12.87 -20.31
N ARG A 104 3.34 13.36 -20.57
CA ARG A 104 3.13 14.58 -21.37
C ARG A 104 3.68 15.82 -20.68
N ALA A 105 3.41 16.00 -19.39
CA ALA A 105 3.91 17.12 -18.62
C ALA A 105 5.46 17.16 -18.58
N GLN A 106 6.11 16.00 -18.51
CA GLN A 106 7.58 15.92 -18.58
C GLN A 106 8.11 16.27 -19.96
N SER A 107 7.46 15.87 -21.05
CA SER A 107 7.89 16.23 -22.40
C SER A 107 7.73 17.72 -22.70
N GLU A 108 6.66 18.34 -22.18
CA GLU A 108 6.45 19.79 -22.29
C GLU A 108 7.50 20.59 -21.50
N ALA A 109 7.88 20.12 -20.31
CA ALA A 109 8.90 20.73 -19.48
C ALA A 109 10.32 20.63 -20.08
N MET A 110 10.57 19.66 -20.96
CA MET A 110 11.85 19.48 -21.67
C MET A 110 11.96 20.25 -22.99
N LEU A 111 10.89 20.84 -23.51
CA LEU A 111 10.96 21.71 -24.67
C LEU A 111 11.60 23.03 -24.25
N PRO A 112 12.77 23.42 -24.86
CA PRO A 112 13.35 24.73 -24.60
C PRO A 112 12.35 25.80 -25.03
N ALA A 113 12.17 26.83 -24.18
CA ALA A 113 11.42 28.01 -24.54
C ALA A 113 12.02 28.54 -25.87
N ALA A 114 11.26 28.39 -26.94
CA ALA A 114 11.62 28.93 -28.23
C ALA A 114 11.50 30.47 -28.10
N GLU A 115 12.64 31.13 -27.82
CA GLU A 115 12.80 32.56 -28.05
C GLU A 115 13.06 32.85 -29.54
#